data_7ff462355d751e89824df89c4d59e3b8
#
_entry.id   7ff462355d751e89824df89c4d59e3b8
#
_cell.length_a   1.000
_cell.length_b   1.000
_cell.length_c   1.000
_cell.angle_alpha   90.00
_cell.angle_beta   90.00
_cell.angle_gamma   90.00
#
_symmetry.space_group_name_H-M   'P 1'
#
loop_
_entity.id
_entity.type
_entity.pdbx_description
1 polymer ?
#
loop_
_entity_poly.entity_id
_entity_poly.type
_entity_poly.pdbx_seq_one_letter_code
_entity_poly.pdbx_strand_id
1 'polypeptide(L)'
;MKVIAIANQKGGVAKTTTTHNLGAALAAEGKNVLLIDLDSQASLTISVGMEPLEVPKTIVDVLKKDGAPIRECVRKINDRLHIVTSIIDLAPMEMEMLSRASREKILDRALKPIKDSYDYILIDCPPQLSILTINALSCADGVLIPVKTDYLAYRGLTQLQDSIREIQELINPDLKVLGVIATLYDARVSDDKDILALLKEEYNLVGVVKRLAVAKKGIYDGLAVVEQAPSSEIAKEYTEIAKMIINGNFDREDIENG
;
A
#
# COMPACT_ATOMS: atom_id res chain seq x y z
N MET A 1 -14.27 -0.26 9.62
CA MET A 1 -12.92 0.15 9.22
C MET A 1 -12.40 -0.84 8.22
N LYS A 2 -11.53 -0.41 7.29
CA LYS A 2 -10.90 -1.32 6.33
C LYS A 2 -9.38 -1.20 6.41
N VAL A 3 -8.72 -2.31 6.69
CA VAL A 3 -7.26 -2.44 6.58
C VAL A 3 -6.95 -2.95 5.17
N ILE A 4 -6.17 -2.20 4.41
CA ILE A 4 -5.83 -2.52 3.03
C ILE A 4 -4.31 -2.62 2.91
N ALA A 5 -3.82 -3.80 2.52
CA ALA A 5 -2.41 -3.98 2.19
C ALA A 5 -2.14 -3.58 0.73
N ILE A 6 -1.07 -2.86 0.49
CA ILE A 6 -0.57 -2.53 -0.85
C ILE A 6 0.65 -3.42 -1.10
N ALA A 7 0.46 -4.52 -1.81
CA ALA A 7 1.46 -5.58 -1.90
C ALA A 7 1.80 -5.98 -3.32
N ASN A 8 3.07 -6.21 -3.59
CA ASN A 8 3.59 -6.89 -4.77
C ASN A 8 5.02 -7.34 -4.49
N GLN A 9 5.38 -8.56 -4.90
CA GLN A 9 6.71 -9.13 -4.70
C GLN A 9 7.78 -8.43 -5.55
N LYS A 10 7.40 -7.68 -6.59
CA LYS A 10 8.33 -6.95 -7.44
C LYS A 10 8.63 -5.56 -6.91
N GLY A 11 9.91 -5.20 -6.91
CA GLY A 11 10.35 -3.84 -6.63
C GLY A 11 10.02 -2.87 -7.78
N GLY A 12 9.84 -1.58 -7.47
CA GLY A 12 9.64 -0.55 -8.49
C GLY A 12 8.30 -0.57 -9.21
N VAL A 13 7.28 -1.22 -8.66
CA VAL A 13 5.90 -1.24 -9.19
C VAL A 13 5.01 -0.16 -8.59
N ALA A 14 5.59 0.86 -7.99
CA ALA A 14 4.90 2.01 -7.39
C ALA A 14 4.00 1.68 -6.17
N LYS A 15 4.31 0.67 -5.34
CA LYS A 15 3.58 0.38 -4.08
C LYS A 15 3.49 1.61 -3.18
N THR A 16 4.63 2.14 -2.78
CA THR A 16 4.75 3.34 -1.93
C THR A 16 4.03 4.55 -2.50
N THR A 17 4.19 4.80 -3.81
CA THR A 17 3.48 5.88 -4.51
C THR A 17 1.97 5.68 -4.44
N THR A 18 1.50 4.46 -4.62
CA THR A 18 0.08 4.10 -4.51
C THR A 18 -0.41 4.30 -3.08
N THR A 19 0.32 3.82 -2.07
CA THR A 19 -0.06 3.96 -0.66
C THR A 19 -0.21 5.42 -0.27
N HIS A 20 0.76 6.26 -0.61
CA HIS A 20 0.74 7.69 -0.28
C HIS A 20 -0.41 8.42 -0.99
N ASN A 21 -0.53 8.27 -2.31
CA ASN A 21 -1.55 8.99 -3.08
C ASN A 21 -2.96 8.52 -2.76
N LEU A 22 -3.17 7.22 -2.57
CA LEU A 22 -4.46 6.67 -2.18
C LEU A 22 -4.86 7.13 -0.76
N GLY A 23 -3.89 7.15 0.17
CA GLY A 23 -4.12 7.68 1.51
C GLY A 23 -4.52 9.15 1.50
N ALA A 24 -3.82 9.98 0.73
CA ALA A 24 -4.16 11.39 0.56
C ALA A 24 -5.51 11.59 -0.14
N ALA A 25 -5.84 10.77 -1.15
CA ALA A 25 -7.14 10.82 -1.83
C ALA A 25 -8.29 10.47 -0.88
N LEU A 26 -8.15 9.40 -0.07
CA LEU A 26 -9.14 9.04 0.96
C LEU A 26 -9.30 10.15 1.99
N ALA A 27 -8.21 10.78 2.43
CA ALA A 27 -8.25 11.90 3.36
C ALA A 27 -8.95 13.13 2.76
N ALA A 28 -8.73 13.42 1.47
CA ALA A 28 -9.43 14.48 0.72
C ALA A 28 -10.94 14.21 0.62
N GLU A 29 -11.36 12.95 0.54
CA GLU A 29 -12.76 12.51 0.60
C GLU A 29 -13.31 12.48 2.05
N GLY A 30 -12.62 13.10 3.00
CA GLY A 30 -13.08 13.30 4.38
C GLY A 30 -12.88 12.12 5.31
N LYS A 31 -12.13 11.08 4.94
CA LYS A 31 -11.85 9.90 5.77
C LYS A 31 -10.64 10.10 6.67
N ASN A 32 -10.67 9.51 7.87
CA ASN A 32 -9.52 9.45 8.75
C ASN A 32 -8.65 8.26 8.35
N VAL A 33 -7.42 8.50 7.92
CA VAL A 33 -6.54 7.49 7.32
C VAL A 33 -5.24 7.36 8.10
N LEU A 34 -4.82 6.12 8.34
CA LEU A 34 -3.50 5.79 8.85
C LEU A 34 -2.70 5.07 7.76
N LEU A 35 -1.52 5.57 7.47
CA LEU A 35 -0.51 4.89 6.67
C LEU A 35 0.43 4.10 7.59
N ILE A 36 0.85 2.91 7.17
CA ILE A 36 1.87 2.12 7.87
C ILE A 36 2.96 1.77 6.87
N ASP A 37 4.18 2.22 7.14
CA ASP A 37 5.36 1.86 6.36
C ASP A 37 5.97 0.58 6.93
N LEU A 38 5.95 -0.52 6.16
CA LEU A 38 6.56 -1.81 6.53
C LEU A 38 7.80 -2.15 5.68
N ASP A 39 8.36 -1.17 4.96
CA ASP A 39 9.62 -1.37 4.23
C ASP A 39 10.78 -0.75 5.00
N SER A 40 11.85 -1.52 5.22
CA SER A 40 13.08 -1.03 5.87
C SER A 40 13.79 0.08 5.08
N GLN A 41 13.45 0.25 3.80
CA GLN A 41 13.92 1.39 3.00
C GLN A 41 13.22 2.70 3.37
N ALA A 42 12.17 2.67 4.19
CA ALA A 42 11.41 3.81 4.69
C ALA A 42 10.93 4.78 3.57
N SER A 43 10.65 4.23 2.40
CA SER A 43 10.29 5.03 1.22
C SER A 43 8.98 5.79 1.39
N LEU A 44 8.00 5.21 2.08
CA LEU A 44 6.74 5.89 2.39
C LEU A 44 6.98 7.02 3.41
N THR A 45 7.78 6.77 4.44
CA THR A 45 8.20 7.75 5.45
C THR A 45 8.84 8.97 4.81
N ILE A 46 9.79 8.74 3.89
CA ILE A 46 10.45 9.82 3.15
C ILE A 46 9.45 10.54 2.23
N SER A 47 8.55 9.81 1.57
CA SER A 47 7.60 10.39 0.62
C SER A 47 6.60 11.35 1.26
N VAL A 48 6.35 11.23 2.57
CA VAL A 48 5.51 12.16 3.34
C VAL A 48 6.30 13.29 4.01
N GLY A 49 7.57 13.46 3.65
CA GLY A 49 8.43 14.54 4.13
C GLY A 49 9.03 14.31 5.53
N MET A 50 9.07 13.08 6.01
CA MET A 50 9.68 12.76 7.31
C MET A 50 11.05 12.12 7.13
N GLU A 51 12.04 12.57 7.93
CA GLU A 51 13.36 11.96 7.97
C GLU A 51 13.33 10.75 8.93
N PRO A 52 13.55 9.52 8.42
CA PRO A 52 13.39 8.30 9.22
C PRO A 52 14.23 8.29 10.51
N LEU A 53 15.45 8.83 10.47
CA LEU A 53 16.38 8.85 11.61
C LEU A 53 15.99 9.89 12.69
N GLU A 54 15.13 10.85 12.37
CA GLU A 54 14.69 11.89 13.30
C GLU A 54 13.38 11.51 14.02
N VAL A 55 12.70 10.45 13.57
CA VAL A 55 11.45 10.00 14.22
C VAL A 55 11.75 9.16 15.44
N PRO A 56 11.31 9.55 16.65
CA PRO A 56 11.74 8.92 17.91
C PRO A 56 11.17 7.51 18.13
N LYS A 57 10.01 7.20 17.57
CA LYS A 57 9.36 5.87 17.63
C LYS A 57 8.75 5.53 16.28
N THR A 58 9.06 4.33 15.80
CA THR A 58 8.70 3.83 14.48
C THR A 58 7.93 2.51 14.58
N ILE A 59 7.62 1.89 13.45
CA ILE A 59 7.03 0.55 13.41
C ILE A 59 7.90 -0.50 14.09
N VAL A 60 9.24 -0.31 14.11
CA VAL A 60 10.17 -1.20 14.81
C VAL A 60 9.82 -1.29 16.30
N ASP A 61 9.51 -0.14 16.93
CA ASP A 61 9.14 -0.11 18.35
C ASP A 61 7.83 -0.84 18.64
N VAL A 62 6.89 -0.82 17.69
CA VAL A 62 5.63 -1.57 17.77
C VAL A 62 5.87 -3.08 17.69
N LEU A 63 6.78 -3.50 16.80
CA LEU A 63 7.03 -4.90 16.49
C LEU A 63 7.95 -5.63 17.49
N LYS A 64 8.60 -4.93 18.42
CA LYS A 64 9.40 -5.52 19.51
C LYS A 64 8.55 -6.47 20.38
N LYS A 65 9.21 -7.39 21.10
CA LYS A 65 8.54 -8.39 21.95
C LYS A 65 7.63 -7.75 23.01
N ASP A 66 8.12 -6.70 23.67
CA ASP A 66 7.38 -5.88 24.62
C ASP A 66 7.21 -4.48 24.01
N GLY A 67 6.64 -4.46 22.79
CA GLY A 67 6.61 -3.30 21.92
C GLY A 67 5.78 -2.15 22.47
N ALA A 68 6.12 -0.95 22.03
CA ALA A 68 5.37 0.25 22.37
C ALA A 68 3.94 0.18 21.83
N PRO A 69 2.97 0.75 22.54
CA PRO A 69 1.63 0.94 21.99
C PRO A 69 1.69 1.70 20.67
N ILE A 70 1.05 1.18 19.63
CA ILE A 70 1.11 1.77 18.29
C ILE A 70 0.70 3.25 18.26
N ARG A 71 -0.19 3.68 19.16
CA ARG A 71 -0.60 5.07 19.32
C ARG A 71 0.57 6.04 19.57
N GLU A 72 1.61 5.57 20.24
CA GLU A 72 2.80 6.38 20.53
C GLU A 72 3.72 6.54 19.30
N CYS A 73 3.55 5.67 18.31
CA CYS A 73 4.33 5.66 17.07
C CYS A 73 3.63 6.40 15.92
N VAL A 74 2.35 6.79 16.10
CA VAL A 74 1.61 7.56 15.10
C VAL A 74 2.15 8.98 14.99
N ARG A 75 2.36 9.45 13.76
CA ARG A 75 2.74 10.82 13.41
C ARG A 75 1.67 11.43 12.53
N LYS A 76 1.41 12.71 12.74
CA LYS A 76 0.43 13.48 11.96
C LYS A 76 1.11 14.02 10.70
N ILE A 77 0.50 13.74 9.54
CA ILE A 77 0.82 14.40 8.26
C ILE A 77 -0.09 15.63 8.11
N ASN A 78 -1.41 15.41 8.22
CA ASN A 78 -2.41 16.47 8.27
C ASN A 78 -3.58 16.06 9.20
N ASP A 79 -4.68 16.81 9.23
CA ASP A 79 -5.79 16.56 10.18
C ASP A 79 -6.48 15.21 9.99
N ARG A 80 -6.39 14.61 8.79
CA ARG A 80 -7.05 13.35 8.44
C ARG A 80 -6.11 12.25 7.99
N LEU A 81 -4.82 12.56 7.78
CA LEU A 81 -3.82 11.61 7.32
C LEU A 81 -2.70 11.50 8.34
N HIS A 82 -2.50 10.32 8.86
CA HIS A 82 -1.45 9.99 9.82
C HIS A 82 -0.55 8.87 9.27
N ILE A 83 0.61 8.66 9.88
CA ILE A 83 1.55 7.59 9.53
C ILE A 83 2.18 6.96 10.76
N VAL A 84 2.43 5.65 10.70
CA VAL A 84 3.46 4.96 11.47
C VAL A 84 4.65 4.76 10.54
N THR A 85 5.76 5.40 10.87
CA THR A 85 6.96 5.47 10.05
C THR A 85 7.80 4.21 10.13
N SER A 86 8.67 4.00 9.16
CA SER A 86 9.69 2.95 9.14
C SER A 86 11.10 3.53 9.27
N ILE A 87 12.06 2.63 9.48
CA ILE A 87 13.50 2.91 9.57
C ILE A 87 14.29 1.65 9.16
N ILE A 88 15.56 1.82 8.82
CA ILE A 88 16.45 0.71 8.39
C ILE A 88 16.51 -0.43 9.42
N ASP A 89 16.35 -0.14 10.71
CA ASP A 89 16.35 -1.14 11.79
C ASP A 89 15.18 -2.13 11.71
N LEU A 90 14.23 -1.92 10.81
CA LEU A 90 13.17 -2.88 10.52
C LEU A 90 13.73 -4.19 9.91
N ALA A 91 14.84 -4.15 9.20
CA ALA A 91 15.45 -5.33 8.59
C ALA A 91 15.96 -6.34 9.66
N PRO A 92 16.75 -5.97 10.67
CA PRO A 92 17.10 -6.89 11.76
C PRO A 92 15.89 -7.29 12.61
N MET A 93 14.89 -6.40 12.81
CA MET A 93 13.65 -6.73 13.52
C MET A 93 12.86 -7.84 12.82
N GLU A 94 12.82 -7.84 11.49
CA GLU A 94 12.20 -8.89 10.71
C GLU A 94 12.81 -10.27 11.02
N MET A 95 14.12 -10.37 11.13
CA MET A 95 14.81 -11.62 11.50
C MET A 95 14.47 -12.06 12.92
N GLU A 96 14.36 -11.12 13.86
CA GLU A 96 13.94 -11.41 15.25
C GLU A 96 12.52 -11.99 15.30
N MET A 97 11.59 -11.45 14.50
CA MET A 97 10.21 -11.90 14.44
C MET A 97 10.07 -13.38 14.03
N LEU A 98 10.97 -13.92 13.20
CA LEU A 98 10.90 -15.30 12.72
C LEU A 98 10.94 -16.35 13.85
N SER A 99 11.56 -16.04 14.96
CA SER A 99 11.67 -16.94 16.13
C SER A 99 10.46 -16.87 17.07
N ARG A 100 9.51 -15.96 16.85
CA ARG A 100 8.41 -15.68 17.79
C ARG A 100 7.18 -16.53 17.51
N ALA A 101 6.51 -16.96 18.58
CA ALA A 101 5.21 -17.64 18.46
C ALA A 101 4.14 -16.68 17.92
N SER A 102 3.28 -17.19 17.04
CA SER A 102 2.23 -16.40 16.36
C SER A 102 2.79 -15.13 15.71
N ARG A 103 3.96 -15.24 15.09
CA ARG A 103 4.70 -14.16 14.47
C ARG A 103 3.93 -13.47 13.35
N GLU A 104 3.03 -14.19 12.67
CA GLU A 104 2.17 -13.70 11.59
C GLU A 104 1.06 -12.76 12.08
N LYS A 105 0.77 -12.71 13.39
CA LYS A 105 -0.32 -11.90 14.01
C LYS A 105 0.19 -10.77 14.89
N ILE A 106 1.46 -10.39 14.80
CA ILE A 106 2.03 -9.33 15.65
C ILE A 106 1.39 -7.98 15.31
N LEU A 107 1.30 -7.64 14.02
CA LEU A 107 0.70 -6.39 13.57
C LEU A 107 -0.81 -6.36 13.83
N ASP A 108 -1.54 -7.46 13.63
CA ASP A 108 -2.97 -7.55 13.95
C ASP A 108 -3.23 -7.18 15.42
N ARG A 109 -2.46 -7.77 16.34
CA ARG A 109 -2.57 -7.45 17.77
C ARG A 109 -2.26 -5.98 18.05
N ALA A 110 -1.26 -5.41 17.40
CA ALA A 110 -0.87 -4.02 17.58
C ALA A 110 -1.94 -3.04 17.07
N LEU A 111 -2.68 -3.39 16.02
CA LEU A 111 -3.72 -2.55 15.43
C LEU A 111 -5.01 -2.51 16.24
N LYS A 112 -5.34 -3.56 17.00
CA LYS A 112 -6.60 -3.66 17.77
C LYS A 112 -6.95 -2.42 18.58
N PRO A 113 -6.02 -1.77 19.34
CA PRO A 113 -6.35 -0.62 20.18
C PRO A 113 -6.70 0.66 19.41
N ILE A 114 -6.39 0.73 18.13
CA ILE A 114 -6.63 1.93 17.30
C ILE A 114 -7.67 1.69 16.21
N LYS A 115 -8.22 0.48 16.18
CA LYS A 115 -9.12 0.02 15.11
C LYS A 115 -10.29 0.97 14.87
N ASP A 116 -10.86 1.54 15.92
CA ASP A 116 -12.01 2.43 15.87
C ASP A 116 -11.65 3.92 15.66
N SER A 117 -10.35 4.23 15.58
CA SER A 117 -9.86 5.61 15.43
C SER A 117 -9.71 6.06 13.98
N TYR A 118 -9.74 5.11 13.03
CA TYR A 118 -9.54 5.38 11.60
C TYR A 118 -10.60 4.71 10.75
N ASP A 119 -10.98 5.36 9.65
CA ASP A 119 -11.85 4.78 8.64
C ASP A 119 -11.10 3.78 7.77
N TYR A 120 -9.82 4.08 7.47
CA TYR A 120 -8.93 3.24 6.67
C TYR A 120 -7.52 3.18 7.25
N ILE A 121 -6.90 2.01 7.14
CA ILE A 121 -5.47 1.80 7.40
C ILE A 121 -4.87 1.23 6.13
N LEU A 122 -3.90 1.92 5.53
CA LEU A 122 -3.17 1.46 4.35
C LEU A 122 -1.78 1.01 4.76
N ILE A 123 -1.38 -0.19 4.37
CA ILE A 123 -0.10 -0.78 4.74
C ILE A 123 0.76 -0.89 3.48
N ASP A 124 1.88 -0.14 3.42
CA ASP A 124 2.89 -0.27 2.37
C ASP A 124 3.80 -1.46 2.66
N CYS A 125 3.73 -2.48 1.81
CA CYS A 125 4.46 -3.73 2.00
C CYS A 125 5.83 -3.70 1.32
N PRO A 126 6.87 -4.34 1.91
CA PRO A 126 8.16 -4.51 1.24
C PRO A 126 8.03 -5.36 -0.05
N PRO A 127 9.06 -5.34 -0.93
CA PRO A 127 9.01 -6.06 -2.21
C PRO A 127 9.25 -7.58 -2.09
N GLN A 128 9.09 -8.16 -0.92
CA GLN A 128 9.28 -9.58 -0.66
C GLN A 128 8.09 -10.16 0.09
N LEU A 129 7.78 -11.43 -0.13
CA LEU A 129 6.84 -12.16 0.70
C LEU A 129 7.52 -12.60 2.00
N SER A 130 7.85 -11.64 2.81
CA SER A 130 8.52 -11.81 4.09
C SER A 130 7.51 -11.88 5.25
N ILE A 131 8.01 -12.11 6.47
CA ILE A 131 7.16 -12.10 7.66
C ILE A 131 6.45 -10.74 7.85
N LEU A 132 7.00 -9.64 7.35
CA LEU A 132 6.36 -8.33 7.38
C LEU A 132 5.15 -8.29 6.44
N THR A 133 5.30 -8.76 5.20
CA THR A 133 4.18 -8.87 4.24
C THR A 133 3.11 -9.84 4.74
N ILE A 134 3.52 -10.98 5.32
CA ILE A 134 2.57 -11.92 5.94
C ILE A 134 1.80 -11.24 7.07
N ASN A 135 2.43 -10.43 7.93
CA ASN A 135 1.75 -9.65 8.96
C ASN A 135 0.74 -8.65 8.38
N ALA A 136 1.10 -7.95 7.30
CA ALA A 136 0.20 -7.04 6.62
C ALA A 136 -1.04 -7.76 6.09
N LEU A 137 -0.86 -8.87 5.37
CA LEU A 137 -1.96 -9.67 4.79
C LEU A 137 -2.78 -10.39 5.86
N SER A 138 -2.15 -10.78 6.98
CA SER A 138 -2.82 -11.43 8.12
C SER A 138 -3.86 -10.55 8.80
N CYS A 139 -3.67 -9.22 8.81
CA CYS A 139 -4.56 -8.27 9.46
C CYS A 139 -5.40 -7.45 8.47
N ALA A 140 -5.17 -7.59 7.17
CA ALA A 140 -5.87 -6.86 6.13
C ALA A 140 -7.26 -7.45 5.84
N ASP A 141 -8.23 -6.56 5.59
CA ASP A 141 -9.53 -6.93 5.03
C ASP A 141 -9.43 -7.10 3.51
N GLY A 142 -8.45 -6.42 2.88
CA GLY A 142 -8.22 -6.51 1.45
C GLY A 142 -6.81 -6.18 1.02
N VAL A 143 -6.45 -6.61 -0.19
CA VAL A 143 -5.19 -6.30 -0.82
C VAL A 143 -5.40 -5.66 -2.19
N LEU A 144 -4.70 -4.54 -2.44
CA LEU A 144 -4.54 -3.92 -3.75
C LEU A 144 -3.15 -4.26 -4.29
N ILE A 145 -3.08 -4.56 -5.58
CA ILE A 145 -1.86 -5.07 -6.21
C ILE A 145 -1.41 -4.10 -7.30
N PRO A 146 -0.51 -3.15 -7.02
CA PRO A 146 0.11 -2.34 -8.04
C PRO A 146 1.02 -3.20 -8.93
N VAL A 147 0.84 -3.09 -10.26
CA VAL A 147 1.60 -3.85 -11.26
C VAL A 147 2.08 -2.91 -12.34
N LYS A 148 3.38 -2.86 -12.55
CA LYS A 148 3.92 -2.13 -13.69
C LYS A 148 3.53 -2.82 -14.99
N THR A 149 3.22 -2.05 -16.04
CA THR A 149 2.88 -2.55 -17.37
C THR A 149 4.12 -3.09 -18.11
N ASP A 150 4.79 -4.09 -17.52
CA ASP A 150 5.86 -4.86 -18.16
C ASP A 150 5.65 -6.37 -17.97
N TYR A 151 6.16 -7.14 -18.92
CA TYR A 151 5.98 -8.59 -18.98
C TYR A 151 6.44 -9.32 -17.70
N LEU A 152 7.56 -8.91 -17.10
CA LEU A 152 8.09 -9.55 -15.90
C LEU A 152 7.21 -9.26 -14.67
N ALA A 153 6.62 -8.06 -14.59
CA ALA A 153 5.69 -7.73 -13.51
C ALA A 153 4.38 -8.49 -13.65
N TYR A 154 3.83 -8.59 -14.86
CA TYR A 154 2.65 -9.39 -15.16
C TYR A 154 2.87 -10.89 -14.80
N ARG A 155 3.99 -11.49 -15.23
CA ARG A 155 4.33 -12.89 -14.89
C ARG A 155 4.45 -13.13 -13.38
N GLY A 156 4.87 -12.15 -12.62
CA GLY A 156 4.96 -12.25 -11.16
C GLY A 156 3.61 -12.28 -10.43
N LEU A 157 2.51 -11.89 -11.08
CA LEU A 157 1.19 -11.86 -10.47
C LEU A 157 0.68 -13.23 -10.06
N THR A 158 0.89 -14.24 -10.89
CA THR A 158 0.45 -15.63 -10.60
C THR A 158 1.07 -16.13 -9.29
N GLN A 159 2.38 -15.92 -9.12
CA GLN A 159 3.07 -16.32 -7.90
C GLN A 159 2.57 -15.55 -6.66
N LEU A 160 2.28 -14.26 -6.82
CA LEU A 160 1.70 -13.46 -5.75
C LEU A 160 0.29 -13.95 -5.38
N GLN A 161 -0.55 -14.28 -6.37
CA GLN A 161 -1.89 -14.83 -6.13
C GLN A 161 -1.84 -16.17 -5.38
N ASP A 162 -0.91 -17.07 -5.75
CA ASP A 162 -0.73 -18.34 -5.05
C ASP A 162 -0.35 -18.10 -3.57
N SER A 163 0.55 -17.14 -3.31
CA SER A 163 0.92 -16.76 -1.96
C SER A 163 -0.25 -16.15 -1.18
N ILE A 164 -1.09 -15.32 -1.82
CA ILE A 164 -2.29 -14.77 -1.19
C ILE A 164 -3.29 -15.87 -0.86
N ARG A 165 -3.49 -16.85 -1.75
CA ARG A 165 -4.36 -18.02 -1.50
C ARG A 165 -3.88 -18.82 -0.28
N GLU A 166 -2.58 -19.08 -0.18
CA GLU A 166 -2.02 -19.75 1.00
C GLU A 166 -2.30 -19.01 2.29
N ILE A 167 -2.19 -17.67 2.27
CA ILE A 167 -2.53 -16.84 3.44
C ILE A 167 -4.04 -16.90 3.74
N GLN A 168 -4.90 -16.88 2.72
CA GLN A 168 -6.34 -17.02 2.89
C GLN A 168 -6.71 -18.38 3.50
N GLU A 169 -6.07 -19.44 3.07
CA GLU A 169 -6.36 -20.81 3.57
C GLU A 169 -5.86 -21.02 5.01
N LEU A 170 -4.69 -20.50 5.34
CA LEU A 170 -3.99 -20.87 6.58
C LEU A 170 -4.08 -19.82 7.68
N ILE A 171 -4.26 -18.52 7.35
CA ILE A 171 -4.05 -17.42 8.31
C ILE A 171 -5.23 -16.45 8.37
N ASN A 172 -5.72 -15.98 7.22
CA ASN A 172 -6.76 -14.94 7.12
C ASN A 172 -7.79 -15.28 6.03
N PRO A 173 -8.80 -16.10 6.32
CA PRO A 173 -9.82 -16.51 5.35
C PRO A 173 -10.67 -15.36 4.80
N ASP A 174 -10.74 -14.24 5.52
CA ASP A 174 -11.54 -13.08 5.13
C ASP A 174 -10.80 -12.09 4.21
N LEU A 175 -9.50 -12.31 3.96
CA LEU A 175 -8.71 -11.46 3.05
C LEU A 175 -9.28 -11.50 1.63
N LYS A 176 -9.54 -10.34 1.05
CA LYS A 176 -10.04 -10.20 -0.34
C LYS A 176 -8.99 -9.56 -1.24
N VAL A 177 -8.83 -10.07 -2.46
CA VAL A 177 -8.13 -9.32 -3.51
C VAL A 177 -9.11 -8.28 -4.05
N LEU A 178 -8.86 -6.99 -3.76
CA LEU A 178 -9.73 -5.88 -4.17
C LEU A 178 -9.57 -5.58 -5.65
N GLY A 179 -8.36 -5.73 -6.17
CA GLY A 179 -8.06 -5.58 -7.58
C GLY A 179 -6.59 -5.27 -7.85
N VAL A 180 -6.30 -5.13 -9.13
CA VAL A 180 -4.98 -4.78 -9.67
C VAL A 180 -4.99 -3.33 -10.12
N ILE A 181 -3.90 -2.60 -9.88
CA ILE A 181 -3.68 -1.24 -10.39
C ILE A 181 -2.52 -1.32 -11.39
N ALA A 182 -2.80 -1.09 -12.67
CA ALA A 182 -1.74 -0.94 -13.67
C ALA A 182 -1.00 0.37 -13.41
N THR A 183 0.33 0.31 -13.23
CA THR A 183 1.13 1.47 -12.85
C THR A 183 2.23 1.77 -13.86
N LEU A 184 2.71 3.00 -13.86
CA LEU A 184 3.78 3.47 -14.74
C LEU A 184 3.48 3.26 -16.24
N TYR A 185 2.19 3.21 -16.59
CA TYR A 185 1.72 3.00 -17.95
C TYR A 185 2.12 4.16 -18.88
N ASP A 186 2.64 3.82 -20.05
CA ASP A 186 2.92 4.78 -21.13
C ASP A 186 2.22 4.34 -22.43
N ALA A 187 1.17 5.05 -22.81
CA ALA A 187 0.37 4.75 -24.01
C ALA A 187 1.15 4.82 -25.34
N ARG A 188 2.40 5.32 -25.33
CA ARG A 188 3.27 5.37 -26.51
C ARG A 188 4.07 4.07 -26.70
N VAL A 189 4.13 3.23 -25.68
CA VAL A 189 4.86 1.95 -25.68
C VAL A 189 3.90 0.81 -26.03
N SER A 190 4.23 0.03 -27.06
CA SER A 190 3.39 -1.09 -27.51
C SER A 190 3.26 -2.15 -26.43
N ASP A 191 4.37 -2.56 -25.83
CA ASP A 191 4.40 -3.58 -24.80
C ASP A 191 3.52 -3.21 -23.59
N ASP A 192 3.49 -1.92 -23.20
CA ASP A 192 2.61 -1.43 -22.13
C ASP A 192 1.12 -1.64 -22.46
N LYS A 193 0.72 -1.42 -23.72
CA LYS A 193 -0.65 -1.64 -24.18
C LYS A 193 -1.02 -3.11 -24.17
N ASP A 194 -0.13 -3.97 -24.63
CA ASP A 194 -0.36 -5.41 -24.70
C ASP A 194 -0.51 -5.98 -23.26
N ILE A 195 0.36 -5.58 -22.34
CA ILE A 195 0.26 -5.98 -20.94
C ILE A 195 -1.00 -5.40 -20.28
N LEU A 196 -1.37 -4.16 -20.58
CA LEU A 196 -2.61 -3.58 -20.04
C LEU A 196 -3.85 -4.36 -20.53
N ALA A 197 -3.87 -4.82 -21.79
CA ALA A 197 -4.94 -5.64 -22.33
C ALA A 197 -5.05 -6.97 -21.58
N LEU A 198 -3.92 -7.66 -21.33
CA LEU A 198 -3.89 -8.89 -20.54
C LEU A 198 -4.37 -8.68 -19.10
N LEU A 199 -3.96 -7.56 -18.47
CA LEU A 199 -4.43 -7.24 -17.11
C LEU A 199 -5.94 -7.00 -17.05
N LYS A 200 -6.52 -6.37 -18.09
CA LYS A 200 -7.97 -6.17 -18.21
C LYS A 200 -8.74 -7.48 -18.38
N GLU A 201 -8.18 -8.41 -19.14
CA GLU A 201 -8.82 -9.70 -19.45
C GLU A 201 -8.78 -10.68 -18.27
N GLU A 202 -7.65 -10.74 -17.55
CA GLU A 202 -7.40 -11.80 -16.56
C GLU A 202 -7.64 -11.36 -15.11
N TYR A 203 -7.68 -10.03 -14.83
CA TYR A 203 -7.73 -9.50 -13.47
C TYR A 203 -8.81 -8.44 -13.32
N ASN A 204 -9.32 -8.27 -12.11
CA ASN A 204 -10.12 -7.11 -11.74
C ASN A 204 -9.22 -5.87 -11.73
N LEU A 205 -9.17 -5.14 -12.86
CA LEU A 205 -8.37 -3.92 -13.02
C LEU A 205 -9.15 -2.72 -12.47
N VAL A 206 -8.71 -2.17 -11.33
CA VAL A 206 -9.39 -1.06 -10.63
C VAL A 206 -8.78 0.31 -10.93
N GLY A 207 -7.66 0.37 -11.66
CA GLY A 207 -7.04 1.64 -12.02
C GLY A 207 -5.89 1.52 -12.99
N VAL A 208 -5.63 2.63 -13.74
CA VAL A 208 -4.51 2.75 -14.69
C VAL A 208 -3.75 4.05 -14.41
N VAL A 209 -2.65 3.94 -13.69
CA VAL A 209 -1.81 5.08 -13.30
C VAL A 209 -0.69 5.28 -14.32
N LYS A 210 -0.74 6.38 -15.05
CA LYS A 210 0.26 6.74 -16.08
C LYS A 210 1.61 7.12 -15.45
N ARG A 211 2.67 6.95 -16.24
CA ARG A 211 4.00 7.44 -15.90
C ARG A 211 4.06 8.95 -16.09
N LEU A 212 4.28 9.72 -15.00
CA LEU A 212 4.49 11.16 -15.07
C LEU A 212 5.73 11.63 -14.30
N ALA A 213 6.37 12.66 -14.84
CA ALA A 213 7.53 13.31 -14.20
C ALA A 213 7.14 14.10 -12.93
N VAL A 214 5.88 14.52 -12.80
CA VAL A 214 5.36 15.30 -11.64
C VAL A 214 5.47 14.51 -10.32
N ALA A 215 5.32 13.18 -10.35
CA ALA A 215 5.45 12.35 -9.15
C ALA A 215 6.83 12.46 -8.46
N LYS A 216 7.90 12.80 -9.22
CA LYS A 216 9.24 12.95 -8.66
C LYS A 216 9.43 14.24 -7.86
N LYS A 217 8.72 15.32 -8.21
CA LYS A 217 8.87 16.62 -7.53
C LYS A 217 8.15 16.63 -6.18
N GLY A 218 7.01 15.96 -6.05
CA GLY A 218 6.23 15.88 -4.80
C GLY A 218 6.96 15.18 -3.66
N ILE A 219 7.86 14.23 -3.95
CA ILE A 219 8.65 13.52 -2.94
C ILE A 219 9.53 14.49 -2.13
N TYR A 220 10.10 15.53 -2.76
CA TYR A 220 10.91 16.53 -2.05
C TYR A 220 10.08 17.44 -1.15
N ASP A 221 8.81 17.65 -1.48
CA ASP A 221 7.91 18.54 -0.74
C ASP A 221 7.05 17.79 0.30
N GLY A 222 7.16 16.44 0.34
CA GLY A 222 6.36 15.57 1.23
C GLY A 222 4.88 15.51 0.86
N LEU A 223 4.50 15.96 -0.35
CA LEU A 223 3.12 16.04 -0.81
C LEU A 223 2.78 14.91 -1.80
N ALA A 224 1.61 14.34 -1.64
CA ALA A 224 1.05 13.43 -2.63
C ALA A 224 0.68 14.17 -3.93
N VAL A 225 0.66 13.46 -5.08
CA VAL A 225 0.27 14.08 -6.38
C VAL A 225 -1.16 14.61 -6.32
N VAL A 226 -2.04 13.97 -5.56
CA VAL A 226 -3.43 14.42 -5.35
C VAL A 226 -3.51 15.78 -4.66
N GLU A 227 -2.51 16.13 -3.84
CA GLU A 227 -2.40 17.43 -3.17
C GLU A 227 -1.66 18.46 -4.04
N GLN A 228 -0.56 18.05 -4.68
CA GLN A 228 0.30 18.92 -5.46
C GLN A 228 -0.31 19.31 -6.83
N ALA A 229 -0.96 18.37 -7.48
CA ALA A 229 -1.52 18.52 -8.83
C ALA A 229 -2.89 17.84 -8.96
N PRO A 230 -3.94 18.33 -8.25
CA PRO A 230 -5.24 17.66 -8.15
C PRO A 230 -5.97 17.52 -9.49
N SER A 231 -5.65 18.36 -10.48
CA SER A 231 -6.21 18.28 -11.84
C SER A 231 -5.51 17.26 -12.75
N SER A 232 -4.37 16.69 -12.32
CA SER A 232 -3.61 15.72 -13.12
C SER A 232 -4.36 14.40 -13.29
N GLU A 233 -4.08 13.67 -14.35
CA GLU A 233 -4.66 12.35 -14.60
C GLU A 233 -4.35 11.37 -13.46
N ILE A 234 -3.14 11.41 -12.89
CA ILE A 234 -2.75 10.56 -11.75
C ILE A 234 -3.61 10.89 -10.52
N ALA A 235 -3.79 12.16 -10.20
CA ALA A 235 -4.59 12.57 -9.05
C ALA A 235 -6.05 12.12 -9.20
N LYS A 236 -6.64 12.31 -10.38
CA LYS A 236 -7.98 11.85 -10.71
C LYS A 236 -8.10 10.32 -10.55
N GLU A 237 -7.13 9.57 -11.07
CA GLU A 237 -7.12 8.12 -10.99
C GLU A 237 -7.12 7.62 -9.54
N TYR A 238 -6.24 8.15 -8.67
CA TYR A 238 -6.24 7.78 -7.26
C TYR A 238 -7.52 8.23 -6.53
N THR A 239 -8.12 9.34 -6.93
CA THR A 239 -9.41 9.80 -6.40
C THR A 239 -10.54 8.83 -6.76
N GLU A 240 -10.58 8.33 -8.00
CA GLU A 240 -11.58 7.32 -8.41
C GLU A 240 -11.38 6.00 -7.66
N ILE A 241 -10.14 5.52 -7.52
CA ILE A 241 -9.85 4.33 -6.71
C ILE A 241 -10.30 4.55 -5.24
N ALA A 242 -10.05 5.73 -4.66
CA ALA A 242 -10.53 6.06 -3.32
C ALA A 242 -12.05 6.00 -3.19
N LYS A 243 -12.79 6.52 -4.17
CA LYS A 243 -14.26 6.44 -4.22
C LYS A 243 -14.76 5.00 -4.34
N MET A 244 -14.11 4.15 -5.15
CA MET A 244 -14.43 2.72 -5.22
C MET A 244 -14.28 2.05 -3.85
N ILE A 245 -13.21 2.33 -3.13
CA ILE A 245 -12.97 1.81 -1.77
C ILE A 245 -14.06 2.29 -0.81
N ILE A 246 -14.44 3.56 -0.85
CA ILE A 246 -15.47 4.16 0.01
C ILE A 246 -16.84 3.51 -0.25
N ASN A 247 -17.18 3.33 -1.51
CA ASN A 247 -18.46 2.76 -1.92
C ASN A 247 -18.51 1.23 -1.78
N GLY A 248 -17.34 0.58 -1.61
CA GLY A 248 -17.22 -0.88 -1.55
C GLY A 248 -17.51 -1.58 -2.87
N ASN A 249 -17.49 -0.84 -3.97
CA ASN A 249 -17.65 -1.35 -5.33
C ASN A 249 -16.30 -1.23 -6.06
N PHE A 250 -15.80 -2.34 -6.58
CA PHE A 250 -14.54 -2.43 -7.30
C PHE A 250 -14.74 -2.80 -8.77
N ASP A 251 -15.99 -2.80 -9.26
CA ASP A 251 -16.30 -2.96 -10.67
C ASP A 251 -16.15 -1.60 -11.38
N ARG A 252 -15.37 -1.56 -12.43
CA ARG A 252 -15.07 -0.35 -13.18
C ARG A 252 -15.41 -0.51 -14.67
N GLU A 253 -16.59 0.00 -15.07
CA GLU A 253 -17.09 -0.08 -16.45
C GLU A 253 -16.33 0.87 -17.41
N ASP A 254 -15.78 1.98 -16.91
CA ASP A 254 -15.15 3.03 -17.72
C ASP A 254 -13.72 2.71 -18.18
N ILE A 255 -13.09 1.65 -17.67
CA ILE A 255 -11.77 1.17 -18.16
C ILE A 255 -11.91 0.48 -19.55
N GLU A 256 -13.11 0.11 -19.96
CA GLU A 256 -13.34 -0.59 -21.23
C GLU A 256 -13.11 0.30 -22.48
N ASN A 257 -13.16 1.63 -22.34
CA ASN A 257 -13.19 2.58 -23.46
C ASN A 257 -11.93 3.47 -23.57
N GLY A 258 -10.82 3.12 -22.93
CA GLY A 258 -9.58 3.92 -22.91
C GLY A 258 -8.45 3.35 -23.76
#